data_34a3a496b321468ae7b7cd5002ef8f3a
#
_entry.id   34a3a496b321468ae7b7cd5002ef8f3a
#
_cell.length_a   1.000
_cell.length_b   1.000
_cell.length_c   1.000
_cell.angle_alpha   90.00
_cell.angle_beta   90.00
_cell.angle_gamma   90.00
#
_symmetry.space_group_name_H-M   'P 1'
#
loop_
_entity.id
_entity.type
_entity.pdbx_description
1 polymer ?
#
loop_
_entity_poly.entity_id
_entity_poly.type
_entity_poly.pdbx_seq_one_letter_code
_entity_poly.pdbx_strand_id
1 'polypeptide(L)'
;MFGRVLAASATARGVWRATNRAHVNAGIRHMARYSAPATPPTNSVTPPTEAPPATNSAADSEAPPHNKRPPGTYAIWAMEAIGATSAFLYYLYLYTDLLKPPVTDCLNPVKYSPHTLINSTPLTSDTTLFRFRTNRPRFDSDTEKHIDEIIAQGVWSIDIKDHLVQTYRTYTPVDYKIGEVDDERGLREGYCDFVVKRYANGSLSRFLHNTRVGDQVEMRGPHVSWPYKANTYRRVYMVAGGTGITPMVQLIKRAIADPSDSTKFSLLYGSTTEDDILCREQLDAIAEQVPERLAIEYLVDQGPATVARVGRPDTKSVGRLVEGFDQTKDVVLVCGPDAMMHAVSGTRPIGPAQGPLRGVLRDLGFAPHSVFKF
;
A
#
# COMPACT_ATOMS: atom_id res chain seq x y z
N MET A 1 23.25 3.64 45.13
CA MET A 1 23.53 4.75 44.20
C MET A 1 22.61 4.63 42.98
N PHE A 2 21.32 4.68 43.24
CA PHE A 2 20.26 4.68 42.21
C PHE A 2 19.11 5.52 42.78
N GLY A 3 18.93 6.67 42.21
CA GLY A 3 17.84 7.57 42.58
C GLY A 3 17.95 8.86 41.79
N ARG A 4 16.91 9.17 41.03
CA ARG A 4 16.60 10.35 40.21
C ARG A 4 16.65 10.12 38.72
N VAL A 5 15.52 9.67 38.15
CA VAL A 5 14.87 10.20 36.94
C VAL A 5 13.41 9.75 36.99
N LEU A 6 12.52 10.50 37.62
CA LEU A 6 11.06 10.37 37.52
C LEU A 6 10.44 11.69 37.96
N ALA A 7 10.34 12.67 37.07
CA ALA A 7 9.42 13.82 37.17
C ALA A 7 9.53 14.69 35.91
N ALA A 8 8.84 14.31 34.82
CA ALA A 8 8.44 15.24 33.77
C ALA A 8 7.48 14.53 32.78
N SER A 9 6.26 14.27 33.17
CA SER A 9 5.19 13.93 32.21
C SER A 9 3.77 14.16 32.77
N ALA A 10 3.50 15.35 33.29
CA ALA A 10 2.16 15.69 33.81
C ALA A 10 1.54 16.97 33.26
N THR A 11 2.06 17.59 32.21
CA THR A 11 1.55 18.88 31.70
C THR A 11 1.09 18.89 30.25
N ALA A 12 1.04 17.77 29.55
CA ALA A 12 0.63 17.71 28.15
C ALA A 12 -0.80 17.19 27.88
N ARG A 13 -1.64 16.97 28.91
CA ARG A 13 -3.00 16.41 28.72
C ARG A 13 -4.14 17.42 28.78
N GLY A 14 -3.88 18.72 28.89
CA GLY A 14 -4.89 19.77 29.10
C GLY A 14 -5.36 20.56 27.89
N VAL A 15 -4.70 20.51 26.76
CA VAL A 15 -4.96 21.45 25.63
C VAL A 15 -5.64 20.80 24.41
N TRP A 16 -5.87 19.50 24.42
CA TRP A 16 -6.36 18.76 23.22
C TRP A 16 -7.89 18.60 23.10
N ARG A 17 -8.70 19.24 23.96
CA ARG A 17 -10.17 19.08 23.93
C ARG A 17 -10.98 20.25 23.37
N ALA A 18 -10.39 21.36 22.95
CA ALA A 18 -11.14 22.55 22.58
C ALA A 18 -11.13 22.94 21.08
N THR A 19 -10.37 22.31 20.21
CA THR A 19 -10.22 22.76 18.80
C THR A 19 -10.84 21.84 17.74
N ASN A 20 -11.47 20.72 18.10
CA ASN A 20 -11.96 19.75 17.09
C ASN A 20 -13.48 19.76 16.85
N ARG A 21 -14.19 20.88 17.12
CA ARG A 21 -15.64 21.00 16.85
C ARG A 21 -16.01 21.97 15.72
N ALA A 22 -15.05 22.62 15.06
CA ALA A 22 -15.31 23.66 14.07
C ALA A 22 -15.01 23.30 12.59
N HIS A 23 -14.43 22.14 12.29
CA HIS A 23 -14.01 21.82 10.92
C HIS A 23 -14.80 20.69 10.20
N VAL A 24 -15.88 20.18 10.78
CA VAL A 24 -16.67 19.09 10.12
C VAL A 24 -17.82 19.61 9.24
N ASN A 25 -18.15 20.92 9.25
CA ASN A 25 -19.31 21.43 8.51
C ASN A 25 -19.00 22.31 7.28
N ALA A 26 -17.77 22.36 6.79
CA ALA A 26 -17.40 23.17 5.60
C ALA A 26 -17.13 22.38 4.30
N GLY A 27 -17.24 21.05 4.31
CA GLY A 27 -16.82 20.17 3.19
C GLY A 27 -17.92 19.75 2.19
N ILE A 28 -19.17 20.15 2.37
CA ILE A 28 -20.27 19.69 1.48
C ILE A 28 -21.00 20.90 0.88
N ARG A 29 -20.34 21.66 0.04
CA ARG A 29 -20.99 22.62 -0.90
C ARG A 29 -20.03 23.11 -1.99
N HIS A 30 -19.42 22.24 -2.79
CA HIS A 30 -18.80 22.65 -4.07
C HIS A 30 -18.69 21.47 -5.05
N MET A 31 -19.82 20.93 -5.45
CA MET A 31 -19.91 20.11 -6.66
C MET A 31 -21.20 20.45 -7.40
N ALA A 32 -21.18 21.51 -8.16
CA ALA A 32 -22.07 21.71 -9.29
C ALA A 32 -21.62 22.97 -10.06
N ARG A 33 -20.87 22.79 -11.15
CA ARG A 33 -20.82 23.64 -12.35
C ARG A 33 -19.54 23.33 -13.14
N TYR A 34 -19.58 22.29 -13.95
CA TYR A 34 -18.71 22.21 -15.11
C TYR A 34 -19.53 22.59 -16.33
N SER A 35 -19.30 23.81 -16.80
CA SER A 35 -19.73 24.30 -18.10
C SER A 35 -18.70 23.87 -19.14
N ALA A 36 -19.17 23.53 -20.34
CA ALA A 36 -18.43 23.08 -21.49
C ALA A 36 -17.32 24.08 -21.95
N PRO A 37 -16.24 23.61 -22.60
CA PRO A 37 -15.16 24.48 -23.05
C PRO A 37 -15.59 25.31 -24.28
N ALA A 38 -15.27 26.60 -24.22
CA ALA A 38 -15.44 27.53 -25.33
C ALA A 38 -14.38 27.27 -26.42
N THR A 39 -14.80 27.37 -27.66
CA THR A 39 -13.98 27.34 -28.87
C THR A 39 -12.96 28.48 -28.91
N PRO A 40 -11.74 28.27 -29.43
CA PRO A 40 -10.74 29.33 -29.54
C PRO A 40 -11.06 30.28 -30.70
N PRO A 41 -10.67 31.57 -30.61
CA PRO A 41 -10.88 32.54 -31.64
C PRO A 41 -9.90 32.34 -32.82
N THR A 42 -10.42 32.47 -34.02
CA THR A 42 -9.68 32.47 -35.27
C THR A 42 -8.81 33.73 -35.41
N ASN A 43 -7.50 33.55 -35.51
CA ASN A 43 -6.57 34.63 -35.84
C ASN A 43 -6.62 34.92 -37.33
N SER A 44 -7.07 36.14 -37.66
CA SER A 44 -6.93 36.73 -38.98
C SER A 44 -5.50 37.23 -39.18
N VAL A 45 -4.84 36.68 -40.20
CA VAL A 45 -3.51 37.08 -40.65
C VAL A 45 -3.65 38.33 -41.52
N THR A 46 -3.03 39.45 -41.13
CA THR A 46 -2.79 40.61 -41.97
C THR A 46 -1.39 40.49 -42.60
N PRO A 47 -1.23 40.83 -43.90
CA PRO A 47 0.05 40.72 -44.59
C PRO A 47 1.02 41.87 -44.23
N PRO A 48 2.33 41.67 -44.37
CA PRO A 48 3.34 42.62 -43.95
C PRO A 48 3.46 43.81 -44.89
N THR A 49 3.56 45.00 -44.34
CA THR A 49 3.81 46.28 -45.02
C THR A 49 5.31 46.37 -45.39
N GLU A 50 5.56 46.78 -46.62
CA GLU A 50 6.89 47.03 -47.19
C GLU A 50 7.70 48.07 -46.41
N ALA A 51 9.01 47.80 -46.28
CA ALA A 51 10.00 48.70 -45.68
C ALA A 51 10.52 49.71 -46.72
N PRO A 52 10.78 50.95 -46.34
CA PRO A 52 11.36 51.94 -47.22
C PRO A 52 12.88 51.73 -47.48
N PRO A 53 13.45 52.26 -48.57
CA PRO A 53 14.80 51.95 -48.99
C PRO A 53 15.87 52.65 -48.17
N ALA A 54 16.98 51.92 -47.93
CA ALA A 54 18.15 52.39 -47.19
C ALA A 54 18.92 53.45 -47.96
N THR A 55 19.14 54.60 -47.34
CA THR A 55 20.11 55.61 -47.77
C THR A 55 21.49 55.29 -47.22
N ASN A 56 22.44 55.03 -48.12
CA ASN A 56 23.86 54.91 -47.84
C ASN A 56 24.43 56.25 -47.39
N SER A 57 24.92 56.32 -46.15
CA SER A 57 25.83 57.38 -45.72
C SER A 57 27.04 56.68 -45.09
N ALA A 58 28.14 56.69 -45.84
CA ALA A 58 29.43 56.29 -45.37
C ALA A 58 29.98 57.35 -44.39
N ALA A 59 30.13 56.96 -43.14
CA ALA A 59 30.94 57.72 -42.19
C ALA A 59 31.97 56.75 -41.57
N ASP A 60 33.21 56.93 -41.94
CA ASP A 60 34.39 56.27 -41.35
C ASP A 60 34.38 56.58 -39.85
N SER A 61 34.10 55.52 -39.02
CA SER A 61 34.39 55.55 -37.62
C SER A 61 35.52 54.55 -37.32
N GLU A 62 36.72 55.06 -37.01
CA GLU A 62 37.83 54.27 -36.51
C GLU A 62 37.33 53.41 -35.34
N ALA A 63 37.50 52.10 -35.46
CA ALA A 63 37.25 51.16 -34.40
C ALA A 63 38.28 51.36 -33.25
N PRO A 64 37.91 51.34 -31.99
CA PRO A 64 38.86 51.45 -30.88
C PRO A 64 39.84 50.25 -30.92
N PRO A 65 41.09 50.41 -30.45
CA PRO A 65 42.12 49.37 -30.54
C PRO A 65 41.67 48.13 -29.79
N HIS A 66 41.57 47.02 -30.50
CA HIS A 66 41.34 45.69 -29.91
C HIS A 66 42.46 45.37 -28.93
N ASN A 67 42.21 45.49 -27.64
CA ASN A 67 43.09 45.05 -26.57
C ASN A 67 43.15 43.52 -26.60
N LYS A 68 44.12 42.98 -27.36
CA LYS A 68 44.39 41.52 -27.40
C LYS A 68 44.90 41.07 -26.05
N ARG A 69 44.03 40.53 -25.23
CA ARG A 69 44.39 39.85 -23.99
C ARG A 69 45.34 38.70 -24.31
N PRO A 70 46.34 38.42 -23.45
CA PRO A 70 47.30 37.35 -23.70
C PRO A 70 46.60 35.99 -23.82
N PRO A 71 47.05 35.07 -24.67
CA PRO A 71 46.38 33.81 -25.01
C PRO A 71 46.13 32.83 -23.85
N GLY A 72 46.69 33.05 -22.66
CA GLY A 72 46.43 32.25 -21.47
C GLY A 72 45.23 32.65 -20.63
N THR A 73 44.71 33.89 -20.84
CA THR A 73 43.66 34.45 -19.95
C THR A 73 42.32 33.71 -20.08
N TYR A 74 41.96 33.25 -21.29
CA TYR A 74 40.72 32.49 -21.52
C TYR A 74 40.75 31.12 -20.85
N ALA A 75 41.91 30.46 -20.81
CA ALA A 75 42.05 29.15 -20.17
C ALA A 75 41.88 29.27 -18.63
N ILE A 76 42.38 30.33 -18.01
CA ILE A 76 42.22 30.58 -16.58
C ILE A 76 40.73 30.84 -16.26
N TRP A 77 40.09 31.70 -17.00
CA TRP A 77 38.63 31.98 -16.80
C TRP A 77 37.76 30.73 -17.04
N ALA A 78 38.12 29.90 -18.01
CA ALA A 78 37.41 28.63 -18.26
C ALA A 78 37.60 27.64 -17.08
N MET A 79 38.80 27.54 -16.51
CA MET A 79 39.05 26.70 -15.35
C MET A 79 38.34 27.19 -14.08
N GLU A 80 38.30 28.48 -13.84
CA GLU A 80 37.55 29.08 -12.73
C GLU A 80 36.06 28.88 -12.89
N ALA A 81 35.51 29.07 -14.09
CA ALA A 81 34.11 28.81 -14.37
C ALA A 81 33.73 27.32 -14.16
N ILE A 82 34.57 26.38 -14.62
CA ILE A 82 34.37 24.93 -14.40
C ILE A 82 34.43 24.61 -12.90
N GLY A 83 35.40 25.18 -12.18
CA GLY A 83 35.56 25.01 -10.74
C GLY A 83 34.31 25.53 -9.95
N ALA A 84 33.89 26.75 -10.28
CA ALA A 84 32.70 27.35 -9.65
C ALA A 84 31.40 26.55 -9.96
N THR A 85 31.26 26.11 -11.21
CA THR A 85 30.10 25.29 -11.62
C THR A 85 30.09 23.93 -10.92
N SER A 86 31.28 23.29 -10.84
CA SER A 86 31.42 22.00 -10.13
C SER A 86 31.15 22.14 -8.62
N ALA A 87 31.65 23.21 -8.00
CA ALA A 87 31.36 23.50 -6.58
C ALA A 87 29.88 23.80 -6.34
N PHE A 88 29.23 24.52 -7.26
CA PHE A 88 27.79 24.79 -7.18
C PHE A 88 26.94 23.53 -7.38
N LEU A 89 27.29 22.67 -8.33
CA LEU A 89 26.61 21.38 -8.52
C LEU A 89 26.82 20.45 -7.32
N TYR A 90 28.05 20.45 -6.73
CA TYR A 90 28.32 19.68 -5.53
C TYR A 90 27.57 20.24 -4.31
N TYR A 91 27.44 21.56 -4.20
CA TYR A 91 26.58 22.21 -3.19
C TYR A 91 25.12 21.80 -3.38
N LEU A 92 24.59 21.85 -4.60
CA LEU A 92 23.24 21.38 -4.90
C LEU A 92 23.05 19.89 -4.55
N TYR A 93 24.03 19.05 -4.83
CA TYR A 93 24.01 17.63 -4.46
C TYR A 93 23.97 17.41 -2.94
N LEU A 94 24.76 18.19 -2.17
CA LEU A 94 24.83 18.04 -0.70
C LEU A 94 23.64 18.65 0.02
N TYR A 95 23.20 19.83 -0.41
CA TYR A 95 22.22 20.63 0.34
C TYR A 95 20.84 20.72 -0.29
N THR A 96 20.69 20.22 -1.52
CA THR A 96 19.37 20.10 -2.14
C THR A 96 19.22 18.70 -2.71
N ASP A 97 18.02 18.20 -2.69
CA ASP A 97 17.73 16.90 -3.29
C ASP A 97 17.55 16.94 -4.81
N LEU A 98 17.81 18.12 -5.42
CA LEU A 98 17.59 18.37 -6.84
C LEU A 98 18.44 17.47 -7.76
N LEU A 99 19.65 17.11 -7.36
CA LEU A 99 20.59 16.27 -8.12
C LEU A 99 20.66 14.82 -7.62
N LYS A 100 19.97 14.50 -6.52
CA LYS A 100 19.90 13.12 -6.05
C LYS A 100 18.95 12.31 -6.93
N PRO A 101 19.27 11.05 -7.26
CA PRO A 101 18.36 10.22 -8.03
C PRO A 101 17.01 10.12 -7.30
N PRO A 102 15.89 10.17 -8.03
CA PRO A 102 14.59 10.01 -7.43
C PRO A 102 14.50 8.65 -6.74
N VAL A 103 13.90 8.62 -5.54
CA VAL A 103 13.56 7.36 -4.87
C VAL A 103 12.46 6.70 -5.69
N THR A 104 12.75 5.53 -6.22
CA THR A 104 11.79 4.72 -6.99
C THR A 104 11.01 3.78 -6.07
N ASP A 105 9.98 3.15 -6.61
CA ASP A 105 9.15 2.16 -5.90
C ASP A 105 8.46 2.75 -4.66
N CYS A 106 8.05 4.04 -4.73
CA CYS A 106 7.40 4.72 -3.61
C CYS A 106 5.90 4.43 -3.57
N LEU A 107 5.42 3.97 -2.41
CA LEU A 107 3.99 3.83 -2.16
C LEU A 107 3.26 5.18 -2.25
N ASN A 108 2.09 5.18 -2.87
CA ASN A 108 1.23 6.35 -2.95
C ASN A 108 -0.25 5.93 -2.86
N PRO A 109 -1.01 6.40 -1.84
CA PRO A 109 -2.42 6.03 -1.67
C PRO A 109 -3.35 6.53 -2.77
N VAL A 110 -2.93 7.55 -3.54
CA VAL A 110 -3.78 8.23 -4.53
C VAL A 110 -3.42 7.85 -5.96
N LYS A 111 -2.12 7.74 -6.26
CA LYS A 111 -1.61 7.53 -7.63
C LYS A 111 -0.95 6.16 -7.77
N TYR A 112 -1.09 5.57 -8.94
CA TYR A 112 -0.28 4.40 -9.30
C TYR A 112 1.16 4.81 -9.52
N SER A 113 2.07 4.03 -8.98
CA SER A 113 3.53 4.17 -9.14
C SER A 113 4.16 2.82 -9.47
N PRO A 114 5.24 2.79 -10.26
CA PRO A 114 5.92 1.56 -10.60
C PRO A 114 6.66 0.99 -9.38
N HIS A 115 6.55 -0.33 -9.19
CA HIS A 115 7.23 -1.09 -8.15
C HIS A 115 7.95 -2.28 -8.76
N THR A 116 9.22 -2.44 -8.42
CA THR A 116 10.08 -3.49 -8.98
C THR A 116 9.86 -4.82 -8.27
N LEU A 117 9.61 -5.87 -9.04
CA LEU A 117 9.61 -7.24 -8.53
C LEU A 117 11.06 -7.65 -8.20
N ILE A 118 11.36 -7.90 -6.93
CA ILE A 118 12.72 -8.24 -6.47
C ILE A 118 12.89 -9.73 -6.15
N ASN A 119 11.81 -10.45 -5.91
CA ASN A 119 11.83 -11.91 -5.73
C ASN A 119 10.50 -12.54 -6.11
N SER A 120 10.55 -13.80 -6.56
CA SER A 120 9.39 -14.62 -6.90
C SER A 120 9.66 -16.04 -6.46
N THR A 121 8.91 -16.54 -5.47
CA THR A 121 9.10 -17.87 -4.87
C THR A 121 7.81 -18.68 -5.04
N PRO A 122 7.81 -19.77 -5.81
CA PRO A 122 6.68 -20.70 -5.87
C PRO A 122 6.40 -21.30 -4.49
N LEU A 123 5.14 -21.26 -4.05
CA LEU A 123 4.69 -21.86 -2.80
C LEU A 123 3.97 -23.20 -3.05
N THR A 124 3.12 -23.24 -4.08
CA THR A 124 2.41 -24.44 -4.53
C THR A 124 2.44 -24.51 -6.06
N SER A 125 1.81 -25.49 -6.66
CA SER A 125 1.74 -25.65 -8.13
C SER A 125 1.09 -24.45 -8.85
N ASP A 126 0.24 -23.68 -8.17
CA ASP A 126 -0.51 -22.56 -8.73
C ASP A 126 -0.40 -21.25 -7.93
N THR A 127 0.39 -21.23 -6.88
CA THR A 127 0.49 -20.07 -5.99
C THR A 127 1.95 -19.68 -5.79
N THR A 128 2.22 -18.38 -5.90
CA THR A 128 3.57 -17.80 -5.80
C THR A 128 3.58 -16.64 -4.80
N LEU A 129 4.66 -16.53 -4.03
CA LEU A 129 5.00 -15.35 -3.23
C LEU A 129 5.78 -14.39 -4.11
N PHE A 130 5.25 -13.21 -4.32
CA PHE A 130 5.91 -12.12 -5.03
C PHE A 130 6.37 -11.06 -4.04
N ARG A 131 7.66 -10.72 -4.06
CA ARG A 131 8.23 -9.64 -3.26
C ARG A 131 8.53 -8.46 -4.14
N PHE A 132 7.84 -7.36 -3.87
CA PHE A 132 8.06 -6.08 -4.54
C PHE A 132 8.80 -5.12 -3.63
N ARG A 133 9.68 -4.30 -4.23
CA ARG A 133 10.31 -3.18 -3.51
C ARG A 133 9.27 -2.12 -3.19
N THR A 134 9.31 -1.61 -1.97
CA THR A 134 8.38 -0.57 -1.51
C THR A 134 9.10 0.41 -0.60
N ASN A 135 9.24 1.65 -1.07
CA ASN A 135 9.97 2.70 -0.39
C ASN A 135 9.02 3.81 0.08
N ARG A 136 9.48 4.67 0.96
CA ARG A 136 8.83 5.92 1.32
C ARG A 136 9.24 7.01 0.32
N PRO A 137 8.35 7.96 -0.03
CA PRO A 137 8.73 9.12 -0.79
C PRO A 137 9.70 10.00 0.01
N ARG A 138 10.79 10.46 -0.61
CA ARG A 138 11.87 11.20 0.08
C ARG A 138 11.49 12.62 0.50
N PHE A 139 10.52 13.24 -0.17
CA PHE A 139 10.24 14.68 -0.10
C PHE A 139 8.81 15.06 0.21
N ASP A 140 7.98 14.09 0.53
CA ASP A 140 6.56 14.32 0.81
C ASP A 140 6.23 13.84 2.21
N SER A 141 6.60 14.66 3.21
CA SER A 141 6.35 14.37 4.63
C SER A 141 4.87 14.12 4.94
N ASP A 142 3.98 14.69 4.14
CA ASP A 142 2.54 14.52 4.36
C ASP A 142 2.07 13.17 3.82
N THR A 143 2.56 12.76 2.64
CA THR A 143 2.30 11.40 2.12
C THR A 143 2.94 10.33 2.99
N GLU A 144 4.13 10.58 3.52
CA GLU A 144 4.83 9.65 4.42
C GLU A 144 4.02 9.40 5.71
N LYS A 145 3.62 10.47 6.42
CA LYS A 145 2.78 10.37 7.62
C LYS A 145 1.45 9.68 7.31
N HIS A 146 0.88 9.99 6.17
CA HIS A 146 -0.39 9.40 5.74
C HIS A 146 -0.28 7.89 5.48
N ILE A 147 0.85 7.40 4.93
CA ILE A 147 1.12 5.97 4.79
C ILE A 147 1.13 5.27 6.14
N ASP A 148 1.86 5.80 7.13
CA ASP A 148 1.92 5.23 8.47
C ASP A 148 0.57 5.27 9.17
N GLU A 149 -0.18 6.35 9.04
CA GLU A 149 -1.53 6.48 9.58
C GLU A 149 -2.48 5.42 8.99
N ILE A 150 -2.41 5.16 7.68
CA ILE A 150 -3.22 4.12 7.02
C ILE A 150 -2.82 2.75 7.55
N ILE A 151 -1.53 2.44 7.57
CA ILE A 151 -1.01 1.16 8.07
C ILE A 151 -1.40 0.98 9.54
N ALA A 152 -1.35 2.05 10.34
CA ALA A 152 -1.72 2.02 11.75
C ALA A 152 -3.22 1.76 11.99
N GLN A 153 -4.10 2.00 11.02
CA GLN A 153 -5.55 1.84 11.21
C GLN A 153 -6.05 0.39 11.21
N GLY A 154 -5.26 -0.60 10.78
CA GLY A 154 -5.70 -1.99 10.81
C GLY A 154 -5.20 -2.84 9.66
N VAL A 155 -6.09 -3.62 9.05
CA VAL A 155 -5.77 -4.40 7.84
C VAL A 155 -5.79 -3.46 6.65
N TRP A 156 -4.72 -3.51 5.86
CA TRP A 156 -4.54 -2.67 4.69
C TRP A 156 -4.11 -3.47 3.47
N SER A 157 -4.30 -2.91 2.31
CA SER A 157 -4.06 -3.55 1.03
C SER A 157 -3.49 -2.58 0.00
N ILE A 158 -3.01 -3.12 -1.09
CA ILE A 158 -2.48 -2.40 -2.25
C ILE A 158 -3.24 -2.85 -3.49
N ASP A 159 -3.65 -1.90 -4.32
CA ASP A 159 -4.14 -2.15 -5.66
C ASP A 159 -2.96 -2.40 -6.60
N ILE A 160 -2.92 -3.57 -7.21
CA ILE A 160 -1.96 -3.91 -8.25
C ILE A 160 -2.66 -3.87 -9.59
N LYS A 161 -2.04 -3.24 -10.59
CA LYS A 161 -2.64 -2.97 -11.89
C LYS A 161 -1.84 -3.59 -13.03
N ASP A 162 -2.53 -4.25 -13.94
CA ASP A 162 -2.01 -4.62 -15.25
C ASP A 162 -2.10 -3.41 -16.19
N HIS A 163 -0.95 -2.90 -16.61
CA HIS A 163 -0.86 -1.71 -17.48
C HIS A 163 -1.39 -1.97 -18.90
N LEU A 164 -1.45 -3.23 -19.36
CA LEU A 164 -1.91 -3.58 -20.71
C LEU A 164 -3.44 -3.57 -20.79
N VAL A 165 -4.11 -4.27 -19.89
CA VAL A 165 -5.58 -4.40 -19.90
C VAL A 165 -6.28 -3.45 -18.93
N GLN A 166 -5.53 -2.58 -18.23
CA GLN A 166 -6.04 -1.58 -17.29
C GLN A 166 -6.91 -2.18 -16.18
N THR A 167 -6.71 -3.47 -15.89
CA THR A 167 -7.42 -4.17 -14.80
C THR A 167 -6.58 -4.10 -13.54
N TYR A 168 -7.21 -3.84 -12.41
CA TYR A 168 -6.56 -3.90 -11.11
C TYR A 168 -7.26 -4.87 -10.16
N ARG A 169 -6.53 -5.35 -9.17
CA ARG A 169 -7.04 -6.12 -8.02
C ARG A 169 -6.32 -5.68 -6.77
N THR A 170 -7.03 -5.77 -5.67
CA THR A 170 -6.54 -5.44 -4.35
C THR A 170 -5.92 -6.67 -3.70
N TYR A 171 -4.69 -6.53 -3.21
CA TYR A 171 -3.94 -7.58 -2.52
C TYR A 171 -3.51 -7.11 -1.14
N THR A 172 -3.66 -7.98 -0.15
CA THR A 172 -3.17 -7.75 1.21
C THR A 172 -1.78 -8.38 1.36
N PRO A 173 -0.74 -7.62 1.70
CA PRO A 173 0.58 -8.20 1.94
C PRO A 173 0.58 -9.06 3.20
N VAL A 174 1.24 -10.21 3.14
CA VAL A 174 1.41 -11.15 4.27
C VAL A 174 2.63 -10.80 5.11
N ASP A 175 3.58 -10.08 4.51
CA ASP A 175 4.73 -9.50 5.18
C ASP A 175 5.15 -8.21 4.48
N TYR A 176 5.72 -7.28 5.24
CA TYR A 176 6.16 -6.01 4.69
C TYR A 176 7.16 -5.29 5.59
N LYS A 177 7.98 -4.48 4.95
CA LYS A 177 8.81 -3.46 5.57
C LYS A 177 8.82 -2.27 4.63
N ILE A 178 8.36 -1.12 5.09
CA ILE A 178 8.46 0.10 4.28
C ILE A 178 9.89 0.63 4.39
N GLY A 179 10.54 0.82 3.24
CA GLY A 179 11.91 1.30 3.16
C GLY A 179 12.05 2.73 3.68
N GLU A 180 13.15 3.03 4.32
CA GLU A 180 13.46 4.34 4.89
C GLU A 180 14.67 4.93 4.18
N VAL A 181 14.68 6.26 4.01
CA VAL A 181 15.86 7.00 3.55
C VAL A 181 16.68 7.36 4.78
N ASP A 182 17.87 6.80 4.89
CA ASP A 182 18.88 7.16 5.88
C ASP A 182 19.92 8.07 5.19
N ASP A 183 20.00 9.34 5.59
CA ASP A 183 20.87 10.32 4.95
C ASP A 183 22.37 9.96 5.09
N GLU A 184 22.75 9.19 6.11
CA GLU A 184 24.14 8.78 6.33
C GLU A 184 24.49 7.46 5.63
N ARG A 185 23.53 6.54 5.48
CA ARG A 185 23.73 5.16 5.00
C ARG A 185 23.05 4.86 3.66
N GLY A 186 22.33 5.84 3.11
CA GLY A 186 21.55 5.67 1.88
C GLY A 186 20.18 5.02 2.10
N LEU A 187 19.57 4.56 1.01
CA LEU A 187 18.24 3.98 1.02
C LEU A 187 18.26 2.58 1.67
N ARG A 188 17.51 2.41 2.76
CA ARG A 188 17.12 1.08 3.25
C ARG A 188 15.91 0.61 2.47
N GLU A 189 16.11 -0.34 1.59
CA GLU A 189 15.04 -0.88 0.77
C GLU A 189 13.97 -1.56 1.62
N GLY A 190 12.71 -1.20 1.35
CA GLY A 190 11.55 -1.88 1.88
C GLY A 190 10.99 -2.90 0.89
N TYR A 191 10.04 -3.68 1.36
CA TYR A 191 9.35 -4.68 0.55
C TYR A 191 7.92 -4.90 0.99
N CYS A 192 7.11 -5.42 0.07
CA CYS A 192 5.82 -6.04 0.36
C CYS A 192 5.75 -7.42 -0.30
N ASP A 193 5.33 -8.41 0.48
CA ASP A 193 5.17 -9.80 0.06
C ASP A 193 3.69 -10.11 -0.21
N PHE A 194 3.38 -10.49 -1.45
CA PHE A 194 2.04 -10.86 -1.86
C PHE A 194 1.97 -12.34 -2.23
N VAL A 195 1.04 -13.05 -1.64
CA VAL A 195 0.70 -14.43 -2.01
C VAL A 195 -0.39 -14.39 -3.07
N VAL A 196 -0.06 -14.81 -4.28
CA VAL A 196 -0.97 -14.74 -5.42
C VAL A 196 -1.18 -16.12 -6.04
N LYS A 197 -2.44 -16.56 -6.06
CA LYS A 197 -2.86 -17.78 -6.76
C LYS A 197 -3.12 -17.44 -8.23
N ARG A 198 -2.65 -18.32 -9.12
CA ARG A 198 -2.88 -18.25 -10.56
C ARG A 198 -4.24 -18.82 -10.91
N TYR A 199 -5.13 -17.99 -11.38
CA TYR A 199 -6.45 -18.41 -11.89
C TYR A 199 -6.41 -18.53 -13.41
N ALA A 200 -6.95 -19.62 -13.97
CA ALA A 200 -6.95 -19.87 -15.41
C ALA A 200 -7.58 -18.71 -16.21
N ASN A 201 -8.67 -18.14 -15.71
CA ASN A 201 -9.40 -17.02 -16.31
C ASN A 201 -9.06 -15.66 -15.67
N GLY A 202 -8.12 -15.59 -14.75
CA GLY A 202 -7.73 -14.35 -14.06
C GLY A 202 -6.68 -13.58 -14.86
N SER A 203 -7.04 -12.46 -15.47
CA SER A 203 -6.09 -11.64 -16.25
C SER A 203 -4.90 -11.19 -15.41
N LEU A 204 -5.15 -10.54 -14.28
CA LEU A 204 -4.09 -9.98 -13.43
C LEU A 204 -3.23 -11.06 -12.76
N SER A 205 -3.81 -12.14 -12.25
CA SER A 205 -3.02 -13.22 -11.65
C SER A 205 -2.08 -13.89 -12.65
N ARG A 206 -2.52 -14.05 -13.91
CA ARG A 206 -1.67 -14.54 -15.01
C ARG A 206 -0.58 -13.54 -15.38
N PHE A 207 -0.91 -12.25 -15.43
CA PHE A 207 0.07 -11.18 -15.65
C PHE A 207 1.17 -11.25 -14.61
N LEU A 208 0.83 -11.29 -13.31
CA LEU A 208 1.82 -11.37 -12.22
C LEU A 208 2.69 -12.62 -12.31
N HIS A 209 2.12 -13.79 -12.66
CA HIS A 209 2.90 -15.02 -12.81
C HIS A 209 3.81 -15.03 -14.06
N ASN A 210 3.59 -14.13 -15.00
CA ASN A 210 4.46 -13.91 -16.16
C ASN A 210 5.49 -12.78 -15.95
N THR A 211 5.35 -12.00 -14.88
CA THR A 211 6.29 -10.93 -14.50
C THR A 211 7.61 -11.54 -14.03
N ARG A 212 8.73 -10.98 -14.48
CA ARG A 212 10.09 -11.45 -14.15
C ARG A 212 10.70 -10.56 -13.07
N VAL A 213 11.62 -11.11 -12.29
CA VAL A 213 12.43 -10.32 -11.37
C VAL A 213 13.16 -9.20 -12.14
N GLY A 214 13.02 -7.97 -11.66
CA GLY A 214 13.49 -6.76 -12.33
C GLY A 214 12.39 -5.99 -13.08
N ASP A 215 11.29 -6.63 -13.46
CA ASP A 215 10.16 -5.94 -14.09
C ASP A 215 9.43 -5.05 -13.09
N GLN A 216 8.77 -3.99 -13.61
CA GLN A 216 7.98 -3.06 -12.82
C GLN A 216 6.48 -3.30 -13.01
N VAL A 217 5.74 -3.19 -11.92
CA VAL A 217 4.29 -3.32 -11.87
C VAL A 217 3.69 -2.08 -11.21
N GLU A 218 2.62 -1.55 -11.77
CA GLU A 218 1.94 -0.39 -11.21
C GLU A 218 1.15 -0.76 -9.95
N MET A 219 1.43 -0.06 -8.85
CA MET A 219 0.77 -0.25 -7.56
C MET A 219 0.25 1.07 -7.00
N ARG A 220 -0.85 1.01 -6.26
CA ARG A 220 -1.43 2.13 -5.53
C ARG A 220 -1.85 1.68 -4.13
N GLY A 221 -1.48 2.41 -3.12
CA GLY A 221 -1.77 2.09 -1.73
C GLY A 221 -0.74 2.70 -0.77
N PRO A 222 -0.87 2.40 0.54
CA PRO A 222 -1.84 1.49 1.15
C PRO A 222 -3.26 2.06 1.22
N HIS A 223 -4.27 1.15 1.30
CA HIS A 223 -5.67 1.49 1.57
C HIS A 223 -6.16 0.68 2.77
N VAL A 224 -6.87 1.31 3.70
CA VAL A 224 -7.49 0.58 4.82
C VAL A 224 -8.56 -0.37 4.27
N SER A 225 -8.37 -1.67 4.47
CA SER A 225 -9.35 -2.70 4.08
C SER A 225 -10.31 -3.00 5.22
N TRP A 226 -9.82 -3.02 6.45
CA TRP A 226 -10.63 -3.20 7.65
C TRP A 226 -9.97 -2.48 8.84
N PRO A 227 -10.66 -1.49 9.43
CA PRO A 227 -10.12 -0.78 10.58
C PRO A 227 -10.10 -1.68 11.82
N TYR A 228 -8.95 -1.73 12.49
CA TYR A 228 -8.76 -2.48 13.70
C TYR A 228 -8.00 -1.68 14.74
N LYS A 229 -8.50 -1.69 15.96
CA LYS A 229 -7.84 -1.13 17.12
C LYS A 229 -7.75 -2.21 18.18
N ALA A 230 -6.61 -2.30 18.88
CA ALA A 230 -6.37 -3.22 19.98
C ALA A 230 -7.52 -3.23 20.99
N ASN A 231 -7.94 -4.40 21.41
CA ASN A 231 -8.99 -4.61 22.40
C ASN A 231 -10.40 -4.09 22.03
N THR A 232 -10.65 -3.79 20.73
CA THR A 232 -12.00 -3.43 20.26
C THR A 232 -12.94 -4.64 20.35
N TYR A 233 -12.42 -5.82 20.08
CA TYR A 233 -13.15 -7.07 20.14
C TYR A 233 -12.56 -7.98 21.22
N ARG A 234 -13.43 -8.72 21.93
CA ARG A 234 -12.99 -9.80 22.82
C ARG A 234 -12.36 -10.92 22.01
N ARG A 235 -13.01 -11.31 20.90
CA ARG A 235 -12.55 -12.34 19.98
C ARG A 235 -12.89 -11.99 18.52
N VAL A 236 -11.97 -12.30 17.63
CA VAL A 236 -12.15 -12.23 16.18
C VAL A 236 -12.19 -13.66 15.65
N TYR A 237 -13.33 -14.05 15.11
CA TYR A 237 -13.50 -15.32 14.43
C TYR A 237 -13.21 -15.13 12.94
N MET A 238 -12.49 -16.04 12.33
CA MET A 238 -12.01 -15.93 10.96
C MET A 238 -12.35 -17.19 10.18
N VAL A 239 -12.99 -17.00 9.01
CA VAL A 239 -13.20 -18.07 8.03
C VAL A 239 -12.47 -17.69 6.76
N ALA A 240 -11.40 -18.41 6.47
CA ALA A 240 -10.52 -18.14 5.33
C ALA A 240 -10.51 -19.30 4.33
N GLY A 241 -10.29 -19.00 3.05
CA GLY A 241 -10.11 -20.01 1.99
C GLY A 241 -9.01 -19.62 1.01
N GLY A 242 -8.07 -20.54 0.76
CA GLY A 242 -6.95 -20.30 -0.14
C GLY A 242 -6.20 -19.00 0.16
N THR A 243 -6.02 -18.12 -0.84
CA THR A 243 -5.35 -16.82 -0.65
C THR A 243 -6.15 -15.82 0.19
N GLY A 244 -7.41 -16.11 0.54
CA GLY A 244 -8.17 -15.32 1.52
C GLY A 244 -7.61 -15.37 2.93
N ILE A 245 -6.57 -16.14 3.18
CA ILE A 245 -5.81 -16.13 4.43
C ILE A 245 -5.02 -14.83 4.64
N THR A 246 -4.67 -14.11 3.57
CA THR A 246 -3.73 -12.98 3.65
C THR A 246 -4.16 -11.85 4.58
N PRO A 247 -5.42 -11.36 4.60
CA PRO A 247 -5.85 -10.35 5.57
C PRO A 247 -5.87 -10.89 7.02
N MET A 248 -6.11 -12.19 7.19
CA MET A 248 -6.11 -12.81 8.52
C MET A 248 -4.69 -12.86 9.10
N VAL A 249 -3.70 -13.30 8.29
CA VAL A 249 -2.28 -13.32 8.67
C VAL A 249 -1.81 -11.91 9.04
N GLN A 250 -2.12 -10.90 8.23
CA GLN A 250 -1.72 -9.52 8.50
C GLN A 250 -2.30 -9.03 9.83
N LEU A 251 -3.59 -9.31 10.11
CA LEU A 251 -4.23 -8.93 11.37
C LEU A 251 -3.65 -9.67 12.57
N ILE A 252 -3.49 -10.98 12.47
CA ILE A 252 -2.93 -11.80 13.55
C ILE A 252 -1.52 -11.32 13.91
N LYS A 253 -0.64 -11.17 12.94
CA LYS A 253 0.75 -10.68 13.14
C LYS A 253 0.75 -9.33 13.85
N ARG A 254 -0.08 -8.40 13.39
CA ARG A 254 -0.20 -7.08 13.96
C ARG A 254 -0.66 -7.11 15.42
N ALA A 255 -1.73 -7.84 15.71
CA ALA A 255 -2.32 -7.89 17.04
C ALA A 255 -1.43 -8.63 18.05
N ILE A 256 -0.70 -9.66 17.61
CA ILE A 256 0.24 -10.40 18.46
C ILE A 256 1.51 -9.58 18.74
N ALA A 257 1.93 -8.75 17.78
CA ALA A 257 3.09 -7.86 17.98
C ALA A 257 2.83 -6.71 18.98
N ASP A 258 1.56 -6.40 19.28
CA ASP A 258 1.20 -5.40 20.28
C ASP A 258 0.98 -6.07 21.65
N PRO A 259 1.86 -5.87 22.64
CA PRO A 259 1.72 -6.48 23.96
C PRO A 259 0.50 -5.97 24.75
N SER A 260 -0.08 -4.84 24.37
CA SER A 260 -1.28 -4.27 24.99
C SER A 260 -2.58 -4.88 24.47
N ASP A 261 -2.51 -5.59 23.35
CA ASP A 261 -3.66 -6.22 22.71
C ASP A 261 -3.92 -7.61 23.29
N SER A 262 -5.07 -7.81 23.88
CA SER A 262 -5.52 -9.09 24.48
C SER A 262 -6.56 -9.82 23.63
N THR A 263 -6.87 -9.32 22.43
CA THR A 263 -7.83 -9.92 21.51
C THR A 263 -7.47 -11.36 21.19
N LYS A 264 -8.46 -12.25 21.24
CA LYS A 264 -8.32 -13.66 20.88
C LYS A 264 -8.75 -13.89 19.43
N PHE A 265 -8.11 -14.85 18.77
CA PHE A 265 -8.38 -15.20 17.38
C PHE A 265 -8.75 -16.68 17.28
N SER A 266 -9.79 -16.99 16.52
CA SER A 266 -10.18 -18.34 16.16
C SER A 266 -10.28 -18.42 14.64
N LEU A 267 -9.43 -19.23 14.01
CA LEU A 267 -9.30 -19.34 12.56
C LEU A 267 -9.77 -20.71 12.07
N LEU A 268 -10.73 -20.74 11.16
CA LEU A 268 -11.09 -21.89 10.31
C LEU A 268 -10.55 -21.62 8.92
N TYR A 269 -9.57 -22.42 8.47
CA TYR A 269 -8.90 -22.19 7.22
C TYR A 269 -9.03 -23.38 6.27
N GLY A 270 -9.69 -23.16 5.11
CA GLY A 270 -9.92 -24.15 4.06
C GLY A 270 -8.91 -24.04 2.93
N SER A 271 -8.38 -25.18 2.49
CA SER A 271 -7.48 -25.32 1.35
C SER A 271 -7.89 -26.51 0.47
N THR A 272 -7.32 -26.69 -0.72
CA THR A 272 -7.64 -27.81 -1.58
C THR A 272 -7.01 -29.10 -1.03
N THR A 273 -5.73 -29.06 -0.69
CA THR A 273 -4.96 -30.15 -0.07
C THR A 273 -4.15 -29.59 1.12
N GLU A 274 -3.47 -30.46 1.89
CA GLU A 274 -2.57 -29.98 2.96
C GLU A 274 -1.38 -29.20 2.41
N ASP A 275 -0.86 -29.55 1.24
CA ASP A 275 0.24 -28.83 0.59
C ASP A 275 -0.17 -27.44 0.10
N ASP A 276 -1.48 -27.19 -0.06
CA ASP A 276 -2.04 -25.90 -0.44
C ASP A 276 -2.31 -24.97 0.79
N ILE A 277 -2.00 -25.38 2.01
CA ILE A 277 -2.18 -24.55 3.20
C ILE A 277 -1.09 -23.46 3.23
N LEU A 278 -1.45 -22.28 2.73
CA LEU A 278 -0.54 -21.14 2.65
C LEU A 278 -0.23 -20.56 4.03
N CYS A 279 0.98 -20.04 4.22
CA CYS A 279 1.45 -19.45 5.48
C CYS A 279 1.36 -20.39 6.70
N ARG A 280 1.29 -21.70 6.50
CA ARG A 280 1.06 -22.69 7.56
C ARG A 280 2.14 -22.60 8.65
N GLU A 281 3.41 -22.76 8.28
CA GLU A 281 4.53 -22.74 9.25
C GLU A 281 4.51 -21.48 10.11
N GLN A 282 4.20 -20.33 9.51
CA GLN A 282 4.13 -19.05 10.21
C GLN A 282 2.94 -18.99 11.16
N LEU A 283 1.76 -19.49 10.76
CA LEU A 283 0.56 -19.53 11.59
C LEU A 283 0.72 -20.49 12.75
N ASP A 284 1.26 -21.70 12.52
CA ASP A 284 1.51 -22.72 13.54
C ASP A 284 2.52 -22.20 14.58
N ALA A 285 3.62 -21.56 14.13
CA ALA A 285 4.60 -20.98 15.03
C ALA A 285 4.01 -19.87 15.92
N ILE A 286 3.11 -19.04 15.38
CA ILE A 286 2.40 -18.03 16.19
C ILE A 286 1.45 -18.71 17.19
N ALA A 287 0.69 -19.73 16.77
CA ALA A 287 -0.24 -20.44 17.63
C ALA A 287 0.49 -21.18 18.78
N GLU A 288 1.68 -21.73 18.54
CA GLU A 288 2.53 -22.33 19.57
C GLU A 288 3.05 -21.30 20.59
N GLN A 289 3.37 -20.08 20.13
CA GLN A 289 3.85 -19.00 21.00
C GLN A 289 2.76 -18.41 21.91
N VAL A 290 1.52 -18.32 21.40
CA VAL A 290 0.39 -17.69 22.09
C VAL A 290 -0.88 -18.55 22.02
N PRO A 291 -0.87 -19.80 22.54
CA PRO A 291 -1.96 -20.75 22.39
C PRO A 291 -3.28 -20.30 23.03
N GLU A 292 -3.20 -19.40 24.02
CA GLU A 292 -4.39 -18.81 24.66
C GLU A 292 -5.04 -17.69 23.81
N ARG A 293 -4.33 -17.17 22.80
CA ARG A 293 -4.81 -16.09 21.92
C ARG A 293 -5.15 -16.55 20.51
N LEU A 294 -4.49 -17.58 19.97
CA LEU A 294 -4.72 -18.05 18.59
C LEU A 294 -5.03 -19.54 18.57
N ALA A 295 -6.25 -19.88 18.11
CA ALA A 295 -6.67 -21.25 17.82
C ALA A 295 -6.91 -21.40 16.32
N ILE A 296 -6.40 -22.48 15.70
CA ILE A 296 -6.52 -22.73 14.27
C ILE A 296 -7.11 -24.12 14.04
N GLU A 297 -8.10 -24.20 13.13
CA GLU A 297 -8.61 -25.45 12.56
C GLU A 297 -8.40 -25.40 11.04
N TYR A 298 -7.66 -26.37 10.49
CA TYR A 298 -7.46 -26.51 9.05
C TYR A 298 -8.48 -27.47 8.46
N LEU A 299 -9.02 -27.11 7.28
CA LEU A 299 -9.87 -27.97 6.46
C LEU A 299 -9.22 -28.16 5.09
N VAL A 300 -9.35 -29.36 4.53
CA VAL A 300 -8.93 -29.64 3.16
C VAL A 300 -10.05 -30.33 2.38
N ASP A 301 -10.19 -29.96 1.11
CA ASP A 301 -11.23 -30.53 0.24
C ASP A 301 -10.97 -32.00 -0.04
N GLN A 302 -9.69 -32.40 -0.16
CA GLN A 302 -9.30 -33.74 -0.57
C GLN A 302 -7.84 -34.06 -0.17
N GLY A 303 -7.49 -35.34 -0.31
CA GLY A 303 -6.14 -35.85 -0.04
C GLY A 303 -5.97 -36.40 1.37
N PRO A 304 -4.77 -36.92 1.68
CA PRO A 304 -4.42 -37.32 3.05
C PRO A 304 -4.41 -36.07 3.93
N ALA A 305 -4.95 -36.22 5.13
CA ALA A 305 -5.04 -35.14 6.11
C ALA A 305 -4.43 -35.63 7.43
N THR A 306 -3.29 -35.07 7.79
CA THR A 306 -2.55 -35.39 9.01
C THR A 306 -2.79 -34.36 10.11
N VAL A 307 -2.89 -33.09 9.73
CA VAL A 307 -3.17 -31.97 10.62
C VAL A 307 -4.52 -31.30 10.32
N ALA A 308 -5.02 -31.47 9.10
CA ALA A 308 -6.31 -30.91 8.67
C ALA A 308 -7.43 -31.93 8.84
N ARG A 309 -8.67 -31.44 8.77
CA ARG A 309 -9.86 -32.32 8.59
C ARG A 309 -10.31 -32.25 7.14
N VAL A 310 -10.76 -33.36 6.60
CA VAL A 310 -11.37 -33.39 5.25
C VAL A 310 -12.76 -32.76 5.32
N GLY A 311 -13.01 -31.78 4.46
CA GLY A 311 -14.27 -31.08 4.35
C GLY A 311 -14.09 -29.59 3.99
N ARG A 312 -15.22 -28.92 3.79
CA ARG A 312 -15.29 -27.47 3.52
C ARG A 312 -15.95 -26.75 4.69
N PRO A 313 -15.78 -25.42 4.81
CA PRO A 313 -16.54 -24.64 5.79
C PRO A 313 -18.04 -24.88 5.59
N ASP A 314 -18.67 -25.52 6.57
CA ASP A 314 -20.08 -25.87 6.61
C ASP A 314 -20.73 -25.44 7.93
N THR A 315 -22.03 -25.67 8.10
CA THR A 315 -22.76 -25.31 9.32
C THR A 315 -22.15 -25.97 10.56
N LYS A 316 -21.59 -27.18 10.46
CA LYS A 316 -21.00 -27.89 11.60
C LYS A 316 -19.64 -27.31 12.00
N SER A 317 -18.74 -27.08 11.03
CA SER A 317 -17.39 -26.54 11.29
C SER A 317 -17.44 -25.08 11.69
N VAL A 318 -18.25 -24.26 10.99
CA VAL A 318 -18.46 -22.86 11.35
C VAL A 318 -19.19 -22.74 12.68
N GLY A 319 -20.20 -23.58 12.95
CA GLY A 319 -20.91 -23.59 14.24
C GLY A 319 -19.98 -23.86 15.42
N ARG A 320 -19.06 -24.84 15.28
CA ARG A 320 -18.02 -25.08 16.31
C ARG A 320 -17.07 -23.90 16.47
N LEU A 321 -16.63 -23.32 15.34
CA LEU A 321 -15.72 -22.16 15.37
C LEU A 321 -16.31 -21.04 16.22
N VAL A 322 -17.61 -20.72 16.00
CA VAL A 322 -18.28 -19.55 16.60
C VAL A 322 -18.98 -19.87 17.92
N GLU A 323 -18.70 -21.02 18.51
CA GLU A 323 -19.27 -21.37 19.82
C GLU A 323 -18.92 -20.30 20.88
N GLY A 324 -19.93 -19.82 21.59
CA GLY A 324 -19.78 -18.76 22.60
C GLY A 324 -19.60 -17.35 21.99
N PHE A 325 -19.98 -17.14 20.71
CA PHE A 325 -19.98 -15.84 20.08
C PHE A 325 -20.90 -14.84 20.78
N ASP A 326 -20.40 -13.65 21.05
CA ASP A 326 -21.14 -12.52 21.64
C ASP A 326 -21.28 -11.43 20.57
N GLN A 327 -22.51 -11.17 20.08
CA GLN A 327 -22.76 -10.20 19.01
C GLN A 327 -22.36 -8.76 19.34
N THR A 328 -22.11 -8.44 20.61
CA THR A 328 -21.74 -7.10 21.07
C THR A 328 -20.22 -6.92 21.24
N LYS A 329 -19.48 -8.04 21.38
CA LYS A 329 -18.03 -8.01 21.71
C LYS A 329 -17.15 -8.72 20.70
N ASP A 330 -17.74 -9.48 19.79
CA ASP A 330 -17.01 -10.31 18.85
C ASP A 330 -17.36 -9.93 17.40
N VAL A 331 -16.52 -10.36 16.47
CA VAL A 331 -16.72 -10.15 15.04
C VAL A 331 -16.30 -11.39 14.25
N VAL A 332 -16.97 -11.66 13.11
CA VAL A 332 -16.56 -12.69 12.16
C VAL A 332 -16.00 -12.03 10.91
N LEU A 333 -14.80 -12.41 10.52
CA LEU A 333 -14.15 -12.01 9.27
C LEU A 333 -14.20 -13.17 8.28
N VAL A 334 -14.60 -12.90 7.04
CA VAL A 334 -14.68 -13.93 5.98
C VAL A 334 -13.91 -13.45 4.76
N CYS A 335 -13.02 -14.30 4.25
CA CYS A 335 -12.27 -14.04 3.01
C CYS A 335 -11.94 -15.35 2.28
N GLY A 336 -12.20 -15.42 0.98
CA GLY A 336 -11.87 -16.60 0.19
C GLY A 336 -12.50 -16.59 -1.20
N PRO A 337 -12.44 -17.72 -1.92
CA PRO A 337 -13.06 -17.85 -3.24
C PRO A 337 -14.57 -17.61 -3.22
N ASP A 338 -15.11 -17.13 -4.32
CA ASP A 338 -16.54 -16.77 -4.46
C ASP A 338 -17.49 -17.90 -4.01
N ALA A 339 -17.17 -19.15 -4.31
CA ALA A 339 -17.99 -20.30 -3.90
C ALA A 339 -18.05 -20.45 -2.38
N MET A 340 -16.91 -20.26 -1.67
CA MET A 340 -16.86 -20.26 -0.22
C MET A 340 -17.58 -19.06 0.37
N MET A 341 -17.33 -17.86 -0.17
CA MET A 341 -18.01 -16.65 0.26
C MET A 341 -19.52 -16.79 0.15
N HIS A 342 -20.01 -17.29 -0.99
CA HIS A 342 -21.44 -17.53 -1.19
C HIS A 342 -22.04 -18.52 -0.16
N ALA A 343 -21.33 -19.61 0.13
CA ALA A 343 -21.77 -20.63 1.08
C ALA A 343 -21.78 -20.14 2.53
N VAL A 344 -20.74 -19.38 2.94
CA VAL A 344 -20.53 -19.00 4.34
C VAL A 344 -21.24 -17.71 4.72
N SER A 345 -21.12 -16.64 3.92
CA SER A 345 -21.58 -15.29 4.30
C SER A 345 -22.37 -14.53 3.23
N GLY A 346 -22.48 -15.08 2.03
CA GLY A 346 -22.87 -14.35 0.84
C GLY A 346 -21.70 -13.57 0.23
N THR A 347 -21.79 -13.30 -1.08
CA THR A 347 -20.76 -12.56 -1.82
C THR A 347 -20.75 -11.08 -1.44
N ARG A 348 -19.60 -10.44 -1.61
CA ARG A 348 -19.43 -9.00 -1.50
C ARG A 348 -19.58 -8.38 -2.90
N PRO A 349 -20.42 -7.36 -3.09
CA PRO A 349 -20.48 -6.62 -4.34
C PRO A 349 -19.18 -5.81 -4.55
N ILE A 350 -18.95 -5.39 -5.79
CA ILE A 350 -17.81 -4.47 -6.08
C ILE A 350 -18.05 -3.14 -5.34
N GLY A 351 -17.01 -2.66 -4.67
CA GLY A 351 -17.06 -1.41 -3.90
C GLY A 351 -17.11 -1.63 -2.39
N PRO A 352 -17.42 -0.58 -1.60
CA PRO A 352 -17.32 -0.63 -0.13
C PRO A 352 -18.46 -1.40 0.55
N ALA A 353 -19.54 -1.67 -0.16
CA ALA A 353 -20.72 -2.34 0.40
C ALA A 353 -20.43 -3.80 0.78
N GLN A 354 -20.96 -4.25 1.93
CA GLN A 354 -20.79 -5.63 2.39
C GLN A 354 -21.79 -6.60 1.72
N GLY A 355 -22.86 -6.07 1.11
CA GLY A 355 -23.96 -6.88 0.57
C GLY A 355 -24.74 -7.62 1.66
N PRO A 356 -25.82 -8.32 1.28
CA PRO A 356 -26.65 -9.05 2.24
C PRO A 356 -25.87 -10.21 2.88
N LEU A 357 -26.11 -10.46 4.17
CA LEU A 357 -25.64 -11.67 4.84
C LEU A 357 -26.48 -12.86 4.36
N ARG A 358 -25.82 -13.95 3.96
CA ARG A 358 -26.42 -15.18 3.47
C ARG A 358 -25.65 -16.40 3.99
N GLY A 359 -26.05 -17.60 3.55
CA GLY A 359 -25.33 -18.84 3.83
C GLY A 359 -25.28 -19.19 5.32
N VAL A 360 -24.28 -19.96 5.68
CA VAL A 360 -24.14 -20.56 7.01
C VAL A 360 -24.25 -19.54 8.15
N LEU A 361 -23.60 -18.39 8.04
CA LEU A 361 -23.62 -17.38 9.11
C LEU A 361 -25.04 -16.78 9.31
N ARG A 362 -25.79 -16.55 8.22
CA ARG A 362 -27.19 -16.13 8.33
C ARG A 362 -28.03 -17.22 9.00
N ASP A 363 -27.85 -18.48 8.60
CA ASP A 363 -28.64 -19.61 9.08
C ASP A 363 -28.33 -19.92 10.56
N LEU A 364 -27.14 -19.56 11.04
CA LEU A 364 -26.75 -19.57 12.46
C LEU A 364 -27.23 -18.34 13.24
N GLY A 365 -27.96 -17.40 12.62
CA GLY A 365 -28.57 -16.25 13.29
C GLY A 365 -27.65 -15.05 13.49
N PHE A 366 -26.55 -14.94 12.75
CA PHE A 366 -25.67 -13.78 12.83
C PHE A 366 -26.33 -12.52 12.27
N ALA A 367 -26.04 -11.40 12.91
CA ALA A 367 -26.45 -10.08 12.41
C ALA A 367 -25.46 -9.56 11.36
N PRO A 368 -25.90 -8.83 10.31
CA PRO A 368 -25.00 -8.32 9.28
C PRO A 368 -23.84 -7.45 9.80
N HIS A 369 -24.05 -6.70 10.88
CA HIS A 369 -23.02 -5.82 11.47
C HIS A 369 -21.92 -6.58 12.21
N SER A 370 -22.15 -7.85 12.60
CA SER A 370 -21.16 -8.69 13.27
C SER A 370 -20.31 -9.52 12.29
N VAL A 371 -20.53 -9.38 10.97
CA VAL A 371 -19.81 -10.11 9.92
C VAL A 371 -19.19 -9.13 8.92
N PHE A 372 -17.90 -9.23 8.70
CA PHE A 372 -17.18 -8.47 7.67
C PHE A 372 -16.63 -9.39 6.59
N LYS A 373 -16.83 -9.00 5.33
CA LYS A 373 -16.38 -9.72 4.14
C LYS A 373 -15.30 -8.91 3.45
N PHE A 374 -14.11 -9.51 3.24
CA PHE A 374 -13.04 -8.89 2.48
C PHE A 374 -13.27 -8.96 0.98
#